data_4eeea3b60e2d6d61c52df1a82133b69c
#
_entry.id   4eeea3b60e2d6d61c52df1a82133b69c
#
_cell.length_a   1.000
_cell.length_b   1.000
_cell.length_c   1.000
_cell.angle_alpha   90.00
_cell.angle_beta   90.00
_cell.angle_gamma   90.00
#
_symmetry.space_group_name_H-M   'P 1'
#
loop_
_entity.id
_entity.type
_entity.pdbx_description
1 polymer ?
#
loop_
_entity_poly.entity_id
_entity_poly.type
_entity_poly.pdbx_seq_one_letter_code
_entity_poly.pdbx_strand_id
1 'polypeptide(L)'
;RSSAASDVYKRQIEEALSFIPEKERKEAVKKSCQRTFQALRIDVNSEFEVLYALMEKLPSALKSGGKVAILTFHSGEDRIVKKAFKEWKKAGVYSEIANDVIRPSAKECVRNSRAKSTKMRWAIKA
;
A
#
# COMPACT_ATOMS: atom_id res chain seq x y z
N ARG A 1 -6.14 20.04 -15.62
CA ARG A 1 -5.73 18.82 -14.98
C ARG A 1 -5.90 17.57 -15.84
N SER A 2 -5.51 16.43 -15.29
CA SER A 2 -5.35 15.15 -15.96
C SER A 2 -6.62 14.41 -16.37
N SER A 3 -7.82 14.98 -16.32
CA SER A 3 -9.06 14.29 -16.68
C SER A 3 -9.05 13.77 -18.13
N ALA A 4 -8.58 14.58 -19.06
CA ALA A 4 -8.50 14.18 -20.47
C ALA A 4 -7.50 13.02 -20.67
N ALA A 5 -6.37 13.05 -19.98
CA ALA A 5 -5.40 11.95 -20.02
C ALA A 5 -5.97 10.68 -19.41
N SER A 6 -6.68 10.80 -18.28
CA SER A 6 -7.36 9.68 -17.64
C SER A 6 -8.39 9.05 -18.57
N ASP A 7 -9.15 9.85 -19.29
CA ASP A 7 -10.15 9.36 -20.24
C ASP A 7 -9.52 8.62 -21.43
N VAL A 8 -8.36 9.08 -21.90
CA VAL A 8 -7.60 8.39 -22.95
C VAL A 8 -7.16 7.00 -22.48
N TYR A 9 -6.54 6.89 -21.30
CA TYR A 9 -6.10 5.62 -20.76
C TYR A 9 -7.28 4.68 -20.49
N LYS A 10 -8.38 5.20 -19.96
CA LYS A 10 -9.59 4.42 -19.73
C LYS A 10 -10.12 3.83 -21.03
N ARG A 11 -10.18 4.63 -22.09
CA ARG A 11 -10.62 4.18 -23.43
C ARG A 11 -9.72 3.09 -23.97
N GLN A 12 -8.41 3.24 -23.86
CA GLN A 12 -7.45 2.23 -24.29
C GLN A 12 -7.64 0.91 -23.55
N ILE A 13 -7.90 0.96 -22.24
CA ILE A 13 -8.19 -0.23 -21.44
C ILE A 13 -9.51 -0.88 -21.88
N GLU A 14 -10.54 -0.08 -22.13
CA GLU A 14 -11.83 -0.58 -22.64
C GLU A 14 -11.66 -1.32 -23.97
N GLU A 15 -10.89 -0.76 -24.89
CA GLU A 15 -10.57 -1.40 -26.18
C GLU A 15 -9.78 -2.71 -25.97
N ALA A 16 -8.76 -2.69 -25.14
CA ALA A 16 -7.94 -3.86 -24.86
C ALA A 16 -8.73 -5.01 -24.23
N LEU A 17 -9.78 -4.70 -23.47
CA LEU A 17 -10.63 -5.69 -22.80
C LEU A 17 -11.95 -5.98 -23.55
N SER A 18 -12.05 -5.55 -24.80
CA SER A 18 -13.27 -5.74 -25.61
C SER A 18 -13.64 -7.21 -25.86
N PHE A 19 -12.67 -8.14 -25.71
CA PHE A 19 -12.91 -9.58 -25.83
C PHE A 19 -13.69 -10.18 -24.65
N ILE A 20 -13.81 -9.46 -23.52
CA ILE A 20 -14.52 -9.94 -22.34
C ILE A 20 -16.03 -9.77 -22.54
N PRO A 21 -16.87 -10.76 -22.13
CA PRO A 21 -18.32 -10.62 -22.19
C PRO A 21 -18.83 -9.35 -21.52
N GLU A 22 -19.81 -8.69 -22.10
CA GLU A 22 -20.30 -7.39 -21.67
C GLU A 22 -20.69 -7.34 -20.19
N LYS A 23 -21.27 -8.43 -19.67
CA LYS A 23 -21.65 -8.52 -18.24
C LYS A 23 -20.46 -8.37 -17.28
N GLU A 24 -19.30 -8.85 -17.68
CA GLU A 24 -18.08 -8.85 -16.86
C GLU A 24 -17.14 -7.71 -17.22
N ARG A 25 -17.30 -7.13 -18.40
CA ARG A 25 -16.40 -6.11 -18.94
C ARG A 25 -16.28 -4.87 -18.05
N LYS A 26 -17.39 -4.36 -17.55
CA LYS A 26 -17.43 -3.17 -16.72
C LYS A 26 -16.56 -3.32 -15.46
N GLU A 27 -16.67 -4.45 -14.78
CA GLU A 27 -15.86 -4.73 -13.58
C GLU A 27 -14.40 -4.95 -13.93
N ALA A 28 -14.10 -5.66 -15.01
CA ALA A 28 -12.74 -5.90 -15.50
C ALA A 28 -12.05 -4.58 -15.87
N VAL A 29 -12.73 -3.70 -16.59
CA VAL A 29 -12.23 -2.35 -16.95
C VAL A 29 -11.96 -1.54 -15.69
N LYS A 30 -12.87 -1.53 -14.75
CA LYS A 30 -12.72 -0.81 -13.48
C LYS A 30 -11.46 -1.26 -12.72
N LYS A 31 -11.28 -2.57 -12.57
CA LYS A 31 -10.10 -3.14 -11.89
C LYS A 31 -8.80 -2.82 -12.62
N SER A 32 -8.79 -2.94 -13.94
CA SER A 32 -7.62 -2.61 -14.75
C SER A 32 -7.26 -1.13 -14.67
N CYS A 33 -8.25 -0.24 -14.68
CA CYS A 33 -8.04 1.18 -14.51
C CYS A 33 -7.44 1.49 -13.14
N GLN A 34 -7.97 0.90 -12.08
CA GLN A 34 -7.46 1.08 -10.73
C GLN A 34 -5.99 0.67 -10.60
N ARG A 35 -5.64 -0.49 -11.16
CA ARG A 35 -4.25 -0.99 -11.15
C ARG A 35 -3.32 -0.10 -11.96
N THR A 36 -3.75 0.32 -13.14
CA THR A 36 -2.95 1.17 -14.02
C THR A 36 -2.68 2.52 -13.38
N PHE A 37 -3.69 3.19 -12.84
CA PHE A 37 -3.53 4.48 -12.19
C PHE A 37 -2.74 4.39 -10.89
N GLN A 38 -2.89 3.30 -10.14
CA GLN A 38 -2.06 3.04 -8.97
C GLN A 38 -0.58 2.90 -9.36
N ALA A 39 -0.28 2.12 -10.40
CA ALA A 39 1.08 1.94 -10.88
C ALA A 39 1.70 3.25 -11.36
N LEU A 40 0.96 4.06 -12.11
CA LEU A 40 1.41 5.37 -12.57
C LEU A 40 1.69 6.32 -11.38
N ARG A 41 0.82 6.35 -10.40
CA ARG A 41 1.00 7.17 -9.20
C ARG A 41 2.26 6.78 -8.45
N ILE A 42 2.48 5.50 -8.23
CA ILE A 42 3.66 4.96 -7.54
C ILE A 42 4.92 5.34 -8.28
N ASP A 43 4.93 5.17 -9.60
CA ASP A 43 6.08 5.48 -10.44
C ASP A 43 6.40 6.98 -10.44
N VAL A 44 5.43 7.83 -10.71
CA VAL A 44 5.60 9.29 -10.78
C VAL A 44 6.05 9.86 -9.42
N ASN A 45 5.50 9.37 -8.32
CA ASN A 45 5.81 9.87 -6.98
C ASN A 45 6.98 9.13 -6.32
N SER A 46 7.55 8.10 -6.95
CA SER A 46 8.60 7.26 -6.36
C SER A 46 8.21 6.73 -4.98
N GLU A 47 6.94 6.34 -4.81
CA GLU A 47 6.37 5.99 -3.50
C GLU A 47 7.11 4.84 -2.82
N PHE A 48 7.51 3.81 -3.57
CA PHE A 48 8.26 2.69 -2.99
C PHE A 48 9.67 3.09 -2.58
N GLU A 49 10.34 3.90 -3.38
CA GLU A 49 11.70 4.40 -3.05
C GLU A 49 11.69 5.24 -1.79
N VAL A 50 10.70 6.13 -1.66
CA VAL A 50 10.50 6.94 -0.45
C VAL A 50 10.22 6.05 0.76
N LEU A 51 9.39 5.04 0.61
CA LEU A 51 9.08 4.10 1.69
C LEU A 51 10.32 3.28 2.10
N TYR A 52 11.10 2.78 1.15
CA TYR A 52 12.37 2.11 1.45
C TYR A 52 13.32 3.02 2.22
N ALA A 53 13.47 4.26 1.79
CA ALA A 53 14.32 5.24 2.47
C ALA A 53 13.84 5.52 3.90
N LEU A 54 12.53 5.62 4.11
CA LEU A 54 11.94 5.78 5.44
C LEU A 54 12.27 4.58 6.32
N MET A 55 12.04 3.36 5.82
CA MET A 55 12.28 2.14 6.59
C MET A 55 13.75 1.99 6.98
N GLU A 56 14.66 2.39 6.11
CA GLU A 56 16.10 2.36 6.38
C GLU A 56 16.52 3.35 7.46
N LYS A 57 15.95 4.55 7.43
CA LYS A 57 16.32 5.64 8.37
C LYS A 57 15.57 5.57 9.69
N LEU A 58 14.45 4.89 9.75
CA LEU A 58 13.58 4.85 10.92
C LEU A 58 14.28 4.38 12.19
N PRO A 59 15.11 3.32 12.19
CA PRO A 59 15.80 2.88 13.39
C PRO A 59 16.67 3.98 14.04
N SER A 60 17.34 4.78 13.24
CA SER A 60 18.19 5.87 13.76
C SER A 60 17.38 7.05 14.30
N ALA A 61 16.12 7.19 13.85
CA ALA A 61 15.22 8.24 14.31
C ALA A 61 14.53 7.91 15.65
N LEU A 62 14.53 6.65 16.05
CA LEU A 62 13.87 6.17 17.27
C LEU A 62 14.88 6.04 18.41
N LYS A 63 14.47 6.47 19.59
CA LYS A 63 15.20 6.19 20.83
C LYS A 63 14.95 4.74 21.26
N SER A 64 15.83 4.20 22.10
CA SER A 64 15.61 2.90 22.74
C SER A 64 14.25 2.87 23.44
N GLY A 65 13.48 1.82 23.21
CA GLY A 65 12.10 1.69 23.68
C GLY A 65 11.07 2.49 22.89
N GLY A 66 11.50 3.29 21.91
CA GLY A 66 10.61 4.05 21.04
C GLY A 66 9.73 3.12 20.19
N LYS A 67 8.51 3.54 19.96
CA LYS A 67 7.51 2.76 19.19
C LYS A 67 7.22 3.44 17.88
N VAL A 68 7.01 2.66 16.84
CA VAL A 68 6.57 3.12 15.54
C VAL A 68 5.40 2.27 15.06
N ALA A 69 4.42 2.91 14.47
CA ALA A 69 3.31 2.23 13.80
C ALA A 69 3.19 2.80 12.39
N ILE A 70 3.06 1.93 11.41
CA ILE A 70 2.96 2.30 10.00
C ILE A 70 1.66 1.74 9.44
N LEU A 71 0.87 2.64 8.86
CA LEU A 71 -0.38 2.33 8.20
C LEU A 71 -0.15 2.32 6.69
N THR A 72 -0.51 1.24 6.04
CA THR A 72 -0.41 1.08 4.59
C THR A 72 -1.78 0.84 3.97
N PHE A 73 -1.94 1.18 2.71
CA PHE A 73 -3.23 1.12 2.00
C PHE A 73 -3.28 0.06 0.91
N HIS A 74 -2.16 -0.55 0.56
CA HIS A 74 -2.12 -1.66 -0.39
C HIS A 74 -1.02 -2.66 -0.05
N SER A 75 -1.12 -3.85 -0.64
CA SER A 75 -0.24 -4.98 -0.33
C SER A 75 1.23 -4.74 -0.69
N GLY A 76 1.51 -3.93 -1.70
CA GLY A 76 2.88 -3.57 -2.08
C GLY A 76 3.61 -2.83 -0.98
N GLU A 77 2.97 -1.82 -0.39
CA GLU A 77 3.51 -1.08 0.75
C GLU A 77 3.65 -1.97 1.98
N ASP A 78 2.63 -2.76 2.30
CA ASP A 78 2.66 -3.66 3.46
C ASP A 78 3.80 -4.67 3.37
N ARG A 79 4.09 -5.18 2.19
CA ARG A 79 5.19 -6.12 1.97
C ARG A 79 6.54 -5.49 2.30
N ILE A 80 6.75 -4.24 1.92
CA ILE A 80 7.99 -3.50 2.22
C ILE A 80 8.15 -3.32 3.73
N VAL A 81 7.10 -2.87 4.40
CA VAL A 81 7.11 -2.66 5.86
C VAL A 81 7.34 -3.98 6.60
N LYS A 82 6.62 -5.02 6.24
CA LYS A 82 6.76 -6.36 6.82
C LYS A 82 8.19 -6.87 6.72
N LYS A 83 8.77 -6.80 5.54
CA LYS A 83 10.14 -7.27 5.28
C LYS A 83 11.16 -6.47 6.09
N ALA A 84 11.05 -5.16 6.08
CA ALA A 84 11.98 -4.28 6.81
C ALA A 84 11.91 -4.52 8.32
N PHE A 85 10.73 -4.65 8.90
CA PHE A 85 10.59 -4.93 10.33
C PHE A 85 11.18 -6.29 10.71
N LYS A 86 10.98 -7.31 9.88
CA LYS A 86 11.55 -8.64 10.11
C LYS A 86 13.09 -8.63 10.06
N GLU A 87 13.66 -7.98 9.08
CA GLU A 87 15.11 -7.88 8.91
C GLU A 87 15.76 -7.14 10.08
N TRP A 88 15.19 -6.00 10.48
CA TRP A 88 15.70 -5.24 11.62
C TRP A 88 15.50 -5.96 12.96
N LYS A 89 14.45 -6.75 13.10
CA LYS A 89 14.29 -7.59 14.29
C LYS A 89 15.37 -8.67 14.36
N LYS A 90 15.67 -9.33 13.26
CA LYS A 90 16.77 -10.31 13.20
C LYS A 90 18.11 -9.69 13.55
N ALA A 91 18.33 -8.44 13.14
CA ALA A 91 19.55 -7.70 13.45
C ALA A 91 19.58 -7.17 14.89
N GLY A 92 18.53 -7.36 15.68
CA GLY A 92 18.45 -6.88 17.06
C GLY A 92 18.14 -5.40 17.21
N VAL A 93 17.83 -4.71 16.11
CA VAL A 93 17.50 -3.28 16.11
C VAL A 93 16.11 -3.02 16.68
N TYR A 94 15.14 -3.85 16.35
CA TYR A 94 13.82 -3.85 17.00
C TYR A 94 13.73 -5.01 17.99
N SER A 95 13.30 -4.72 19.21
CA SER A 95 13.10 -5.73 20.24
C SER A 95 11.83 -6.55 20.00
N GLU A 96 10.79 -5.89 19.52
CA GLU A 96 9.51 -6.51 19.19
C GLU A 96 8.94 -5.92 17.90
N ILE A 97 8.22 -6.74 17.17
CA ILE A 97 7.43 -6.33 15.99
C ILE A 97 6.05 -6.99 16.05
N ALA A 98 5.09 -6.42 15.34
CA ALA A 98 3.77 -7.05 15.20
C ALA A 98 3.91 -8.43 14.53
N ASN A 99 3.37 -9.47 15.16
CA ASN A 99 3.33 -10.82 14.57
C ASN A 99 2.39 -10.87 13.37
N ASP A 100 1.24 -10.24 13.51
CA ASP A 100 0.23 -10.13 12.48
C ASP A 100 -0.14 -8.68 12.21
N VAL A 101 -0.63 -8.44 11.01
CA VAL A 101 -1.13 -7.13 10.62
C VAL A 101 -2.41 -6.80 11.40
N ILE A 102 -2.53 -5.55 11.84
CA ILE A 102 -3.76 -5.04 12.46
C ILE A 102 -4.67 -4.51 11.35
N ARG A 103 -5.88 -5.03 11.30
CA ARG A 103 -6.89 -4.66 10.32
C ARG A 103 -7.96 -3.79 10.97
N PRO A 104 -8.62 -2.91 10.21
CA PRO A 104 -9.73 -2.11 10.73
C PRO A 104 -10.92 -3.00 11.11
N SER A 105 -11.70 -2.56 12.09
CA SER A 105 -12.94 -3.22 12.47
C SER A 105 -14.00 -3.09 11.38
N ALA A 106 -14.99 -3.98 11.38
CA ALA A 106 -16.14 -3.87 10.47
C ALA A 106 -16.87 -2.53 10.61
N LYS A 107 -17.00 -2.05 11.84
CA LYS A 107 -17.63 -0.76 12.15
C LYS A 107 -16.86 0.41 11.52
N GLU A 108 -15.54 0.39 11.59
CA GLU A 108 -14.68 1.39 10.97
C GLU A 108 -14.79 1.36 9.44
N CYS A 109 -14.83 0.18 8.84
CA CYS A 109 -15.01 0.02 7.39
C CYS A 109 -16.35 0.56 6.89
N VAL A 110 -17.41 0.47 7.69
CA VAL A 110 -18.71 1.04 7.37
C VAL A 110 -18.66 2.56 7.40
N ARG A 111 -17.99 3.15 8.38
CA ARG A 111 -17.85 4.60 8.51
C ARG A 111 -16.91 5.19 7.46
N ASN A 112 -15.87 4.46 7.12
CA ASN A 112 -14.85 4.88 6.16
C ASN A 112 -14.50 3.72 5.23
N SER A 113 -15.05 3.74 4.02
CA SER A 113 -14.82 2.69 3.03
C SER A 113 -13.35 2.54 2.63
N ARG A 114 -12.54 3.61 2.75
CA ARG A 114 -11.10 3.58 2.46
C ARG A 114 -10.31 2.74 3.46
N ALA A 115 -10.87 2.52 4.65
CA ALA A 115 -10.23 1.71 5.68
C ALA A 115 -10.14 0.22 5.33
N LYS A 116 -10.97 -0.28 4.41
CA LYS A 116 -11.04 -1.72 4.05
C LYS A 116 -9.69 -2.32 3.64
N SER A 117 -8.87 -1.55 2.94
CA SER A 117 -7.57 -2.01 2.44
C SER A 117 -6.40 -1.71 3.37
N THR A 118 -6.63 -1.04 4.49
CA THR A 118 -5.57 -0.63 5.39
C THR A 118 -5.02 -1.77 6.22
N LYS A 119 -3.71 -1.71 6.44
CA LYS A 119 -2.97 -2.64 7.29
C LYS A 119 -2.02 -1.83 8.16
N MET A 120 -2.02 -2.10 9.45
CA MET A 120 -1.10 -1.46 10.38
C MET A 120 -0.13 -2.47 10.96
N ARG A 121 1.15 -2.10 10.99
CA ARG A 121 2.23 -2.85 11.62
C ARG A 121 3.00 -1.93 12.56
N TRP A 122 3.48 -2.48 13.64
CA TRP A 122 4.25 -1.75 14.63
C TRP A 122 5.56 -2.45 14.97
N ALA A 123 6.50 -1.67 15.48
CA ALA A 123 7.78 -2.14 15.99
C ALA A 123 8.21 -1.32 17.20
N ILE A 124 9.02 -1.93 18.04
CA ILE A 124 9.60 -1.29 19.22
C ILE A 124 11.11 -1.33 19.08
N LYS A 125 11.74 -0.17 19.21
CA LYS A 125 13.20 -0.03 19.15
C LYS A 125 13.84 -0.69 20.37
N ALA A 126 14.85 -1.49 20.12
CA ALA A 126 15.65 -2.07 21.22
C ALA A 126 16.46 -1.03 21.98
#